data_465b7524951246f6f209ba5c390c6430
#
_entry.id   465b7524951246f6f209ba5c390c6430
#
_cell.length_a   1.000
_cell.length_b   1.000
_cell.length_c   1.000
_cell.angle_alpha   90.00
_cell.angle_beta   90.00
_cell.angle_gamma   90.00
#
_symmetry.space_group_name_H-M   'P 1'
#
loop_
_entity.id
_entity.type
_entity.pdbx_description
1 polymer ?
#
loop_
_entity_poly.entity_id
_entity_poly.type
_entity_poly.pdbx_seq_one_letter_code
_entity_poly.pdbx_strand_id
1 'polypeptide(L)'
;MHCYATVVALLGAQIATALPQSQWKAVSGDEVVRAAVAFHQPKLAEAEALLMDISDPSSEKFGHYLELREVQEFFKPSDSSQKKVLQWLEDAGIDLSSVHLRKAAAVLEFSAPVKKLGKMLGAGVHVMHNDATGELRLEPTDHAVPSAIEDDVEFITLAQSKKTGKTKRSRAVKPVIDTLPPPYKLPVADDLRNCSESWTPACIRKLYGIPLGTKAAKNNSMGLFGYGDPYQPADLNQFWAKHAPFIPKGTKPKVKSINGAEAEGVPVEGEELLDIEMSYPIVYPQTVTMFQTPYNNKGGLANDFLDAVDASYCKYDGGDDPDFDPTFPVFGGFQGPAMCGKYKVTNVVSISFAIDEQTLSRRYIQRQCHEWMKLALSGVSVLVASGDRGVQGATQCTVNPYDANKSAFNSLFPGSCPYVTAVGATQVNFTGSRTNEVAVFDPKHNFYSGGGFSNMNAQPAYQRKAVANYLAANNPHYPKGTYNISGRAIPDVALLGANVTFLQDGKTTISGGTSAATPMFAAMINRINDERLLAGKKPIGFLNQILYQHPEVFTDITQGSNPGCDTAGFKAAKGWDPVSGMGSPKYPKLRDLLVSLP
;
A
#
# COMPACT_ATOMS: atom_id res chain seq x y z
N MET A 1 13.28 -2.55 -37.85
CA MET A 1 14.66 -2.20 -37.49
C MET A 1 14.64 -1.29 -36.29
N HIS A 2 15.12 -1.82 -35.18
CA HIS A 2 15.72 -1.15 -34.06
C HIS A 2 15.02 0.07 -33.44
N CYS A 3 14.33 -0.15 -32.37
CA CYS A 3 14.22 0.60 -31.10
C CYS A 3 12.92 0.19 -30.39
N TYR A 4 12.88 -0.97 -29.82
CA TYR A 4 11.89 -1.38 -28.83
C TYR A 4 12.61 -2.22 -27.79
N ALA A 5 13.14 -1.57 -26.85
CA ALA A 5 13.50 -2.16 -25.56
C ALA A 5 13.94 -1.01 -24.67
N THR A 6 13.52 -1.02 -23.48
CA THR A 6 14.01 -0.21 -22.39
C THR A 6 13.17 1.02 -22.02
N VAL A 7 11.98 0.80 -21.44
CA VAL A 7 11.34 1.81 -20.59
C VAL A 7 10.75 1.21 -19.30
N VAL A 8 10.88 -0.05 -19.03
CA VAL A 8 10.37 -0.65 -17.76
C VAL A 8 11.47 -0.96 -16.73
N ALA A 9 12.67 -0.47 -16.91
CA ALA A 9 13.79 -0.86 -16.06
C ALA A 9 14.66 0.29 -15.56
N LEU A 10 14.12 1.49 -15.38
CA LEU A 10 14.89 2.62 -14.85
C LEU A 10 14.21 3.36 -13.67
N LEU A 11 13.35 2.71 -12.91
CA LEU A 11 13.34 2.91 -11.46
C LEU A 11 14.50 2.07 -10.87
N GLY A 12 15.60 2.10 -11.61
CA GLY A 12 16.89 1.64 -11.12
C GLY A 12 17.28 2.52 -9.98
N ALA A 13 17.48 1.89 -8.84
CA ALA A 13 18.34 2.31 -7.79
C ALA A 13 19.25 3.51 -8.17
N GLN A 14 18.77 4.74 -8.06
CA GLN A 14 19.64 5.71 -7.46
C GLN A 14 19.80 5.21 -6.04
N ILE A 15 20.82 4.37 -5.86
CA ILE A 15 21.42 4.12 -4.56
C ILE A 15 21.27 5.43 -3.82
N ALA A 16 20.54 5.42 -2.71
CA ALA A 16 20.66 6.46 -1.72
C ALA A 16 22.15 6.48 -1.38
N THR A 17 22.92 7.24 -2.15
CA THR A 17 24.25 7.62 -1.75
C THR A 17 23.99 8.39 -0.48
N ALA A 18 24.23 7.76 0.65
CA ALA A 18 24.27 8.44 1.93
C ALA A 18 24.99 9.75 1.65
N LEU A 19 24.28 10.87 1.81
CA LEU A 19 24.87 12.19 1.60
C LEU A 19 26.21 12.18 2.31
N PRO A 20 27.28 12.66 1.70
CA PRO A 20 28.62 12.53 2.27
C PRO A 20 28.57 12.96 3.74
N GLN A 21 29.07 12.15 4.67
CA GLN A 21 29.08 12.47 6.11
C GLN A 21 29.63 13.89 6.40
N SER A 22 30.43 14.45 5.47
CA SER A 22 30.97 15.80 5.52
C SER A 22 29.93 16.94 5.52
N GLN A 23 28.65 16.68 5.20
CA GLN A 23 27.59 17.69 5.22
C GLN A 23 26.86 17.79 6.57
N TRP A 24 27.06 16.84 7.48
CA TRP A 24 26.46 16.82 8.79
C TRP A 24 27.41 17.41 9.83
N LYS A 25 26.92 18.37 10.62
CA LYS A 25 27.67 19.02 11.69
C LYS A 25 26.93 18.90 13.01
N ALA A 26 27.67 18.72 14.09
CA ALA A 26 27.09 18.72 15.43
C ALA A 26 26.48 20.10 15.75
N VAL A 27 25.27 20.10 16.28
CA VAL A 27 24.55 21.30 16.72
C VAL A 27 25.11 21.74 18.07
N SER A 28 25.16 23.07 18.30
CA SER A 28 25.62 23.63 19.57
C SER A 28 24.80 23.13 20.75
N GLY A 29 25.47 22.84 21.86
CA GLY A 29 24.81 22.33 23.06
C GLY A 29 23.76 23.26 23.68
N ASP A 30 23.83 24.56 23.44
CA ASP A 30 22.89 25.55 23.95
C ASP A 30 21.72 25.84 23.00
N GLU A 31 21.77 25.33 21.78
CA GLU A 31 20.68 25.46 20.81
C GLU A 31 19.47 24.65 21.28
N VAL A 32 18.29 25.28 21.20
CA VAL A 32 17.03 24.64 21.60
C VAL A 32 16.41 23.94 20.38
N VAL A 33 16.23 22.65 20.51
CA VAL A 33 15.57 21.81 19.51
C VAL A 33 14.25 21.26 20.04
N ARG A 34 13.33 20.93 19.12
CA ARG A 34 12.10 20.22 19.49
C ARG A 34 12.37 18.72 19.36
N ALA A 35 11.99 17.97 20.39
CA ALA A 35 12.01 16.51 20.39
C ALA A 35 10.60 15.95 20.53
N ALA A 36 10.42 14.75 20.07
CA ALA A 36 9.18 14.00 20.14
C ALA A 36 9.42 12.61 20.74
N VAL A 37 8.56 12.22 21.66
CA VAL A 37 8.51 10.90 22.28
C VAL A 37 7.31 10.16 21.73
N ALA A 38 7.52 9.10 20.98
CA ALA A 38 6.47 8.23 20.48
C ALA A 38 6.18 7.13 21.50
N PHE A 39 4.95 7.05 21.99
CA PHE A 39 4.55 5.99 22.88
C PHE A 39 4.39 4.65 22.15
N HIS A 40 4.62 3.56 22.84
CA HIS A 40 4.14 2.27 22.38
C HIS A 40 2.64 2.33 22.14
N GLN A 41 2.20 1.76 21.02
CA GLN A 41 0.77 1.63 20.75
C GLN A 41 0.20 0.53 21.67
N PRO A 42 -0.65 0.89 22.65
CA PRO A 42 -1.26 -0.11 23.50
C PRO A 42 -2.25 -0.94 22.71
N LYS A 43 -2.55 -2.13 23.19
CA LYS A 43 -3.64 -2.96 22.70
C LYS A 43 -3.50 -3.47 21.25
N LEU A 44 -2.28 -3.57 20.71
CA LEU A 44 -2.09 -4.12 19.35
C LEU A 44 -2.66 -5.53 19.19
N ALA A 45 -2.44 -6.41 20.18
CA ALA A 45 -3.02 -7.77 20.16
C ALA A 45 -4.55 -7.76 20.25
N GLU A 46 -5.12 -6.84 21.05
CA GLU A 46 -6.57 -6.65 21.12
C GLU A 46 -7.14 -6.09 19.82
N ALA A 47 -6.40 -5.19 19.16
CA ALA A 47 -6.78 -4.62 17.87
C ALA A 47 -6.79 -5.69 16.78
N GLU A 48 -5.77 -6.56 16.73
CA GLU A 48 -5.73 -7.69 15.82
C GLU A 48 -6.90 -8.64 16.07
N ALA A 49 -7.15 -8.99 17.33
CA ALA A 49 -8.29 -9.84 17.69
C ALA A 49 -9.63 -9.19 17.31
N LEU A 50 -9.78 -7.88 17.53
CA LEU A 50 -10.97 -7.14 17.11
C LEU A 50 -11.11 -7.13 15.59
N LEU A 51 -10.03 -6.89 14.85
CA LEU A 51 -10.08 -6.93 13.37
C LEU A 51 -10.53 -8.30 12.87
N MET A 52 -10.02 -9.38 13.46
CA MET A 52 -10.45 -10.74 13.09
C MET A 52 -11.94 -10.96 13.41
N ASP A 53 -12.42 -10.45 14.53
CA ASP A 53 -13.82 -10.58 14.96
C ASP A 53 -14.79 -9.80 14.05
N ILE A 54 -14.49 -8.53 13.74
CA ILE A 54 -15.34 -7.70 12.88
C ILE A 54 -15.27 -8.05 11.38
N SER A 55 -14.31 -8.87 10.96
CA SER A 55 -14.17 -9.37 9.58
C SER A 55 -14.52 -10.85 9.42
N ASP A 56 -14.96 -11.52 10.48
CA ASP A 56 -15.48 -12.89 10.42
C ASP A 56 -17.00 -12.86 10.24
N PRO A 57 -17.53 -13.37 9.09
CA PRO A 57 -18.99 -13.41 8.86
C PRO A 57 -19.78 -14.21 9.88
N SER A 58 -19.13 -15.10 10.63
CA SER A 58 -19.76 -15.89 11.69
C SER A 58 -19.86 -15.14 13.03
N SER A 59 -19.16 -14.01 13.17
CA SER A 59 -19.20 -13.19 14.38
C SER A 59 -20.41 -12.26 14.40
N GLU A 60 -21.00 -12.09 15.58
CA GLU A 60 -22.04 -11.08 15.81
C GLU A 60 -21.54 -9.65 15.60
N LYS A 61 -20.21 -9.43 15.64
CA LYS A 61 -19.57 -8.14 15.41
C LYS A 61 -19.21 -7.89 13.94
N PHE A 62 -19.52 -8.80 13.04
CA PHE A 62 -19.22 -8.62 11.61
C PHE A 62 -19.71 -7.26 11.09
N GLY A 63 -18.81 -6.51 10.44
CA GLY A 63 -19.13 -5.19 9.90
C GLY A 63 -19.27 -4.05 10.94
N HIS A 64 -19.01 -4.30 12.23
CA HIS A 64 -18.99 -3.26 13.27
C HIS A 64 -17.66 -2.49 13.25
N TYR A 65 -17.41 -1.78 12.13
CA TYR A 65 -16.19 -1.01 11.95
C TYR A 65 -16.13 0.18 12.90
N LEU A 66 -14.90 0.51 13.30
CA LEU A 66 -14.62 1.66 14.16
C LEU A 66 -14.68 2.96 13.36
N GLU A 67 -15.28 3.98 13.93
CA GLU A 67 -15.12 5.35 13.45
C GLU A 67 -13.71 5.87 13.74
N LEU A 68 -13.21 6.85 12.97
CA LEU A 68 -11.86 7.41 13.15
C LEU A 68 -11.58 7.82 14.60
N ARG A 69 -12.56 8.42 15.30
CA ARG A 69 -12.42 8.79 16.72
C ARG A 69 -12.28 7.59 17.64
N GLU A 70 -12.97 6.49 17.32
CA GLU A 70 -12.88 5.25 18.10
C GLU A 70 -11.53 4.60 17.90
N VAL A 71 -10.96 4.61 16.69
CA VAL A 71 -9.60 4.18 16.41
C VAL A 71 -8.60 4.99 17.24
N GLN A 72 -8.70 6.31 17.20
CA GLN A 72 -7.81 7.22 17.95
C GLN A 72 -7.90 6.97 19.47
N GLU A 73 -9.10 6.77 20.00
CA GLU A 73 -9.30 6.47 21.43
C GLU A 73 -8.79 5.07 21.81
N PHE A 74 -8.93 4.10 20.88
CA PHE A 74 -8.47 2.72 21.10
C PHE A 74 -6.94 2.64 21.24
N PHE A 75 -6.20 3.38 20.40
CA PHE A 75 -4.73 3.35 20.36
C PHE A 75 -4.04 4.46 21.17
N LYS A 76 -4.79 5.29 21.89
CA LYS A 76 -4.17 6.32 22.74
C LYS A 76 -3.30 5.68 23.82
N PRO A 77 -2.15 6.28 24.18
CA PRO A 77 -1.32 5.81 25.27
C PRO A 77 -2.09 5.85 26.59
N SER A 78 -1.78 4.92 27.48
CA SER A 78 -2.42 4.89 28.80
C SER A 78 -2.11 6.14 29.62
N ASP A 79 -3.01 6.51 30.54
CA ASP A 79 -2.76 7.64 31.45
C ASP A 79 -1.54 7.39 32.34
N SER A 80 -1.23 6.11 32.67
CA SER A 80 -0.03 5.75 33.43
C SER A 80 1.24 5.96 32.61
N SER A 81 1.27 5.54 31.36
CA SER A 81 2.40 5.77 30.44
C SER A 81 2.67 7.25 30.24
N GLN A 82 1.58 8.03 30.02
CA GLN A 82 1.70 9.48 29.87
C GLN A 82 2.28 10.12 31.14
N LYS A 83 1.79 9.77 32.33
CA LYS A 83 2.32 10.29 33.60
C LYS A 83 3.79 9.94 33.81
N LYS A 84 4.19 8.70 33.48
CA LYS A 84 5.57 8.25 33.64
C LYS A 84 6.53 9.02 32.72
N VAL A 85 6.15 9.25 31.46
CA VAL A 85 6.95 10.05 30.52
C VAL A 85 6.97 11.53 30.92
N LEU A 86 5.85 12.10 31.36
CA LEU A 86 5.81 13.48 31.87
C LEU A 86 6.71 13.66 33.11
N GLN A 87 6.70 12.70 34.04
CA GLN A 87 7.59 12.71 35.21
C GLN A 87 9.06 12.64 34.80
N TRP A 88 9.40 11.76 33.83
CA TRP A 88 10.77 11.68 33.29
C TRP A 88 11.23 13.01 32.68
N LEU A 89 10.35 13.73 31.96
CA LEU A 89 10.65 15.06 31.43
C LEU A 89 10.84 16.10 32.56
N GLU A 90 9.97 16.09 33.56
CA GLU A 90 10.04 16.98 34.72
C GLU A 90 11.34 16.75 35.51
N ASP A 91 11.71 15.50 35.78
CA ASP A 91 12.96 15.12 36.46
C ASP A 91 14.20 15.57 35.65
N ALA A 92 14.11 15.61 34.34
CA ALA A 92 15.13 16.19 33.46
C ALA A 92 15.09 17.74 33.44
N GLY A 93 14.15 18.38 34.13
CA GLY A 93 14.00 19.82 34.19
C GLY A 93 13.42 20.42 32.90
N ILE A 94 12.56 19.70 32.22
CA ILE A 94 11.75 20.22 31.10
C ILE A 94 10.53 20.91 31.70
N ASP A 95 10.23 22.11 31.23
CA ASP A 95 9.01 22.83 31.60
C ASP A 95 7.79 22.14 30.98
N LEU A 96 6.97 21.49 31.82
CA LEU A 96 5.78 20.80 31.38
C LEU A 96 4.73 21.70 30.72
N SER A 97 4.78 23.01 30.95
CA SER A 97 3.90 23.96 30.24
C SER A 97 4.21 24.05 28.75
N SER A 98 5.44 23.67 28.35
CA SER A 98 5.90 23.61 26.96
C SER A 98 5.68 22.26 26.29
N VAL A 99 5.17 21.27 27.04
CA VAL A 99 4.95 19.91 26.55
C VAL A 99 3.56 19.77 25.94
N HIS A 100 3.50 19.23 24.74
CA HIS A 100 2.26 19.06 23.99
C HIS A 100 2.01 17.59 23.68
N LEU A 101 0.96 17.00 24.30
CA LEU A 101 0.51 15.67 23.95
C LEU A 101 -0.42 15.73 22.73
N ARG A 102 -0.01 15.06 21.65
CA ARG A 102 -0.83 14.83 20.48
C ARG A 102 -1.54 13.48 20.61
N LYS A 103 -2.75 13.54 21.16
CA LYS A 103 -3.50 12.33 21.55
C LYS A 103 -3.73 11.35 20.40
N ALA A 104 -4.04 11.86 19.21
CA ALA A 104 -4.32 11.04 18.05
C ALA A 104 -3.11 10.25 17.55
N ALA A 105 -1.92 10.87 17.60
CA ALA A 105 -0.67 10.28 17.14
C ALA A 105 0.08 9.47 18.21
N ALA A 106 -0.39 9.46 19.45
CA ALA A 106 0.32 8.87 20.59
C ALA A 106 1.76 9.42 20.74
N VAL A 107 1.93 10.74 20.55
CA VAL A 107 3.22 11.43 20.59
C VAL A 107 3.18 12.60 21.55
N LEU A 108 4.28 12.80 22.28
CA LEU A 108 4.50 13.90 23.17
C LEU A 108 5.69 14.73 22.69
N GLU A 109 5.42 16.00 22.36
CA GLU A 109 6.46 16.96 21.91
C GLU A 109 6.92 17.86 23.04
N PHE A 110 8.21 18.16 23.07
CA PHE A 110 8.82 19.11 24.01
C PHE A 110 10.01 19.81 23.38
N SER A 111 10.46 20.91 24.01
CA SER A 111 11.66 21.64 23.58
C SER A 111 12.75 21.54 24.63
N ALA A 112 13.99 21.28 24.20
CA ALA A 112 15.13 21.20 25.09
C ALA A 112 16.40 21.73 24.42
N PRO A 113 17.36 22.30 25.17
CA PRO A 113 18.72 22.51 24.68
C PRO A 113 19.37 21.18 24.31
N VAL A 114 20.13 21.14 23.22
CA VAL A 114 20.83 19.95 22.71
C VAL A 114 21.62 19.24 23.82
N LYS A 115 22.36 20.00 24.64
CA LYS A 115 23.12 19.46 25.78
C LYS A 115 22.25 18.75 26.81
N LYS A 116 21.03 19.26 27.04
CA LYS A 116 20.07 18.62 27.95
C LYS A 116 19.51 17.35 27.33
N LEU A 117 19.12 17.42 26.05
CA LEU A 117 18.61 16.27 25.30
C LEU A 117 19.63 15.13 25.26
N GLY A 118 20.90 15.43 24.95
CA GLY A 118 21.98 14.42 24.97
C GLY A 118 22.16 13.76 26.34
N LYS A 119 22.00 14.52 27.45
CA LYS A 119 22.04 13.90 28.79
C LYS A 119 20.85 12.99 29.07
N MET A 120 19.66 13.36 28.56
CA MET A 120 18.43 12.58 28.73
C MET A 120 18.46 11.27 27.97
N LEU A 121 19.05 11.28 26.77
CA LEU A 121 19.11 10.12 25.88
C LEU A 121 20.34 9.22 26.11
N GLY A 122 21.31 9.68 26.88
CA GLY A 122 22.49 8.91 27.24
C GLY A 122 23.77 9.36 26.52
N ALA A 123 24.91 8.86 26.99
CA ALA A 123 26.22 9.21 26.46
C ALA A 123 26.37 8.75 25.00
N GLY A 124 26.77 9.67 24.13
CA GLY A 124 27.03 9.38 22.71
C GLY A 124 25.89 9.77 21.76
N VAL A 125 24.75 10.22 22.26
CA VAL A 125 23.67 10.74 21.40
C VAL A 125 23.91 12.24 21.13
N HIS A 126 23.98 12.60 19.85
CA HIS A 126 24.23 13.95 19.37
C HIS A 126 23.11 14.41 18.43
N VAL A 127 22.85 15.73 18.43
CA VAL A 127 22.01 16.35 17.40
C VAL A 127 22.92 16.80 16.26
N MET A 128 22.62 16.35 15.07
CA MET A 128 23.35 16.70 13.85
C MET A 128 22.48 17.58 12.95
N HIS A 129 23.10 18.57 12.31
CA HIS A 129 22.46 19.45 11.33
C HIS A 129 23.12 19.26 9.97
N ASN A 130 22.30 19.17 8.93
CA ASN A 130 22.76 19.14 7.55
C ASN A 130 22.69 20.55 6.97
N ASP A 131 23.85 21.14 6.68
CA ASP A 131 23.94 22.51 6.16
C ASP A 131 23.28 22.70 4.79
N ALA A 132 23.19 21.64 3.99
CA ALA A 132 22.61 21.70 2.65
C ALA A 132 21.09 21.64 2.67
N THR A 133 20.51 20.83 3.58
CA THR A 133 19.05 20.59 3.64
C THR A 133 18.36 21.31 4.79
N GLY A 134 19.11 21.78 5.79
CA GLY A 134 18.56 22.32 7.04
C GLY A 134 17.95 21.26 7.96
N GLU A 135 18.18 19.98 7.68
CA GLU A 135 17.63 18.85 8.42
C GLU A 135 18.39 18.62 9.73
N LEU A 136 17.65 18.27 10.79
CA LEU A 136 18.20 17.85 12.08
C LEU A 136 17.93 16.36 12.28
N ARG A 137 18.92 15.64 12.86
CA ARG A 137 18.74 14.24 13.27
C ARG A 137 19.46 13.94 14.57
N LEU A 138 19.00 12.90 15.27
CA LEU A 138 19.77 12.27 16.34
C LEU A 138 20.76 11.28 15.73
N GLU A 139 21.97 11.19 16.31
CA GLU A 139 22.99 10.21 15.91
C GLU A 139 23.58 9.59 17.17
N PRO A 140 23.64 8.25 17.28
CA PRO A 140 23.13 7.26 16.31
C PRO A 140 21.61 7.27 16.17
N THR A 141 21.10 6.95 15.00
CA THR A 141 19.64 6.92 14.72
C THR A 141 18.91 5.80 15.48
N ASP A 142 19.61 4.75 15.84
CA ASP A 142 19.15 3.60 16.60
C ASP A 142 19.47 3.69 18.10
N HIS A 143 19.60 4.91 18.64
CA HIS A 143 19.88 5.11 20.06
C HIS A 143 18.81 4.47 20.96
N ALA A 144 19.23 3.91 22.08
CA ALA A 144 18.32 3.24 23.01
C ALA A 144 17.38 4.24 23.68
N VAL A 145 16.14 3.84 23.87
CA VAL A 145 15.21 4.56 24.74
C VAL A 145 15.71 4.45 26.18
N PRO A 146 15.70 5.54 26.99
CA PRO A 146 16.10 5.48 28.37
C PRO A 146 15.30 4.43 29.19
N SER A 147 16.00 3.62 29.97
CA SER A 147 15.39 2.50 30.73
C SER A 147 14.24 2.91 31.66
N ALA A 148 14.22 4.18 32.10
CA ALA A 148 13.14 4.72 32.91
C ALA A 148 11.77 4.72 32.21
N ILE A 149 11.77 4.73 30.86
CA ILE A 149 10.55 4.87 30.04
C ILE A 149 10.49 3.85 28.90
N GLU A 150 11.42 2.89 28.79
CA GLU A 150 11.52 1.92 27.69
C GLU A 150 10.28 1.05 27.50
N ASP A 151 9.57 0.73 28.58
CA ASP A 151 8.32 -0.04 28.52
C ASP A 151 7.14 0.74 27.92
N ASP A 152 7.21 2.08 27.94
CA ASP A 152 6.12 2.96 27.52
C ASP A 152 6.39 3.68 26.22
N VAL A 153 7.66 3.73 25.78
CA VAL A 153 8.14 4.55 24.65
C VAL A 153 8.76 3.68 23.57
N GLU A 154 8.27 3.84 22.36
CA GLU A 154 8.77 3.11 21.19
C GLU A 154 10.08 3.71 20.68
N PHE A 155 10.13 5.05 20.55
CA PHE A 155 11.33 5.78 20.15
C PHE A 155 11.25 7.27 20.54
N ILE A 156 12.40 7.94 20.46
CA ILE A 156 12.51 9.40 20.62
C ILE A 156 13.18 9.95 19.36
N THR A 157 12.66 11.08 18.84
CA THR A 157 13.18 11.73 17.63
C THR A 157 13.15 13.24 17.76
N LEU A 158 13.62 13.97 16.74
CA LEU A 158 13.53 15.43 16.68
C LEU A 158 12.29 15.87 15.90
N ALA A 159 11.46 16.70 16.52
CA ALA A 159 10.36 17.36 15.85
C ALA A 159 10.87 18.63 15.12
N GLN A 160 10.66 18.69 13.82
CA GLN A 160 11.13 19.82 13.00
C GLN A 160 10.31 21.09 13.25
N SER A 161 10.95 22.26 13.25
CA SER A 161 10.26 23.54 13.49
C SER A 161 9.64 24.14 12.22
N LYS A 162 8.40 24.65 12.33
CA LYS A 162 7.71 25.35 11.23
C LYS A 162 8.41 26.68 10.90
N LYS A 163 8.84 26.87 9.64
CA LYS A 163 9.01 28.21 9.09
C LYS A 163 7.70 28.65 8.41
N THR A 164 7.04 29.67 8.93
CA THR A 164 5.78 30.20 8.41
C THR A 164 6.00 31.01 7.14
N GLY A 165 5.58 30.49 5.99
CA GLY A 165 5.46 31.22 4.73
C GLY A 165 4.00 31.55 4.43
N LYS A 166 3.69 32.81 4.05
CA LYS A 166 2.34 33.25 3.66
C LYS A 166 2.01 32.78 2.25
N THR A 167 0.93 32.02 2.05
CA THR A 167 0.44 31.60 0.73
C THR A 167 -0.90 32.23 0.37
N LYS A 168 -1.07 32.58 -0.92
CA LYS A 168 -2.30 33.12 -1.51
C LYS A 168 -3.32 32.01 -1.76
N ARG A 169 -4.59 32.27 -1.43
CA ARG A 169 -5.73 31.35 -1.66
C ARG A 169 -6.10 31.27 -3.14
N SER A 170 -6.32 30.07 -3.67
CA SER A 170 -7.01 29.80 -4.93
C SER A 170 -8.48 29.43 -4.69
N ARG A 171 -9.34 29.82 -5.65
CA ARG A 171 -10.81 29.68 -5.59
C ARG A 171 -11.25 28.27 -5.96
N ALA A 172 -12.21 27.74 -5.21
CA ALA A 172 -12.87 26.46 -5.50
C ALA A 172 -13.86 26.57 -6.68
N VAL A 173 -13.85 25.55 -7.55
CA VAL A 173 -14.82 25.36 -8.63
C VAL A 173 -15.94 24.42 -8.14
N LYS A 174 -17.20 24.77 -8.46
CA LYS A 174 -18.38 23.98 -8.07
C LYS A 174 -18.52 22.72 -8.94
N PRO A 175 -18.94 21.57 -8.39
CA PRO A 175 -19.17 20.36 -9.18
C PRO A 175 -20.45 20.44 -10.00
N VAL A 176 -20.37 19.99 -11.25
CA VAL A 176 -21.52 19.78 -12.13
C VAL A 176 -21.98 18.32 -11.92
N ILE A 177 -23.27 18.14 -11.69
CA ILE A 177 -23.91 16.81 -11.58
C ILE A 177 -24.43 16.45 -12.97
N ASP A 178 -23.82 15.45 -13.61
CA ASP A 178 -24.31 14.93 -14.88
C ASP A 178 -25.23 13.72 -14.71
N THR A 179 -26.26 13.70 -15.52
CA THR A 179 -27.27 12.62 -15.61
C THR A 179 -26.69 11.41 -16.33
N LEU A 180 -27.04 10.21 -15.85
CA LEU A 180 -26.60 8.94 -16.45
C LEU A 180 -27.01 8.82 -17.93
N PRO A 181 -26.09 8.41 -18.83
CA PRO A 181 -26.42 8.18 -20.23
C PRO A 181 -27.30 6.94 -20.42
N PRO A 182 -28.08 6.86 -21.53
CA PRO A 182 -28.95 5.74 -21.82
C PRO A 182 -28.18 4.43 -22.06
N PRO A 183 -28.85 3.26 -21.95
CA PRO A 183 -28.16 1.96 -22.03
C PRO A 183 -27.54 1.73 -23.41
N TYR A 184 -26.23 1.54 -23.41
CA TYR A 184 -25.41 1.34 -24.60
C TYR A 184 -25.31 -0.15 -24.95
N LYS A 185 -25.47 -0.50 -26.24
CA LYS A 185 -25.12 -1.86 -26.73
C LYS A 185 -23.60 -1.92 -26.95
N LEU A 186 -22.92 -2.72 -26.13
CA LEU A 186 -21.49 -2.91 -26.21
C LEU A 186 -21.08 -3.86 -27.33
N PRO A 187 -19.89 -3.67 -27.89
CA PRO A 187 -19.22 -4.78 -28.57
C PRO A 187 -18.93 -5.86 -27.49
N VAL A 188 -19.65 -6.97 -27.56
CA VAL A 188 -19.39 -8.15 -26.75
C VAL A 188 -18.21 -8.86 -27.41
N ALA A 189 -17.17 -9.21 -26.64
CA ALA A 189 -16.21 -10.18 -27.11
C ALA A 189 -16.94 -11.54 -27.18
N ASP A 190 -17.42 -11.89 -28.36
CA ASP A 190 -18.20 -13.11 -28.58
C ASP A 190 -17.35 -14.37 -28.29
N ASP A 191 -16.03 -14.26 -28.44
CA ASP A 191 -15.07 -15.33 -28.21
C ASP A 191 -13.80 -14.77 -27.56
N LEU A 192 -13.36 -15.37 -26.43
CA LEU A 192 -12.11 -15.02 -25.76
C LEU A 192 -10.86 -15.22 -26.64
N ARG A 193 -10.94 -16.02 -27.69
CA ARG A 193 -9.84 -16.18 -28.67
C ARG A 193 -9.46 -14.88 -29.35
N ASN A 194 -10.41 -13.96 -29.52
CA ASN A 194 -10.15 -12.61 -30.05
C ASN A 194 -9.36 -11.75 -29.06
N CYS A 195 -9.14 -12.23 -27.82
CA CYS A 195 -8.40 -11.57 -26.76
C CYS A 195 -6.95 -12.08 -26.62
N SER A 196 -6.53 -13.04 -27.47
CA SER A 196 -5.24 -13.72 -27.32
C SER A 196 -4.02 -12.80 -27.49
N GLU A 197 -4.14 -11.74 -28.26
CA GLU A 197 -3.04 -10.79 -28.50
C GLU A 197 -3.03 -9.65 -27.47
N SER A 198 -4.21 -9.21 -27.01
CA SER A 198 -4.33 -8.18 -25.99
C SER A 198 -5.65 -8.25 -25.25
N TRP A 199 -5.59 -8.06 -23.93
CA TRP A 199 -6.74 -8.08 -23.06
C TRP A 199 -7.34 -6.70 -22.89
N THR A 200 -8.39 -6.43 -23.68
CA THR A 200 -9.19 -5.21 -23.55
C THR A 200 -10.14 -5.28 -22.35
N PRO A 201 -10.71 -4.16 -21.89
CA PRO A 201 -11.74 -4.17 -20.85
C PRO A 201 -12.94 -5.10 -21.16
N ALA A 202 -13.33 -5.22 -22.42
CA ALA A 202 -14.37 -6.15 -22.83
C ALA A 202 -13.97 -7.61 -22.63
N CYS A 203 -12.74 -7.97 -22.99
CA CYS A 203 -12.15 -9.28 -22.79
C CYS A 203 -12.04 -9.64 -21.30
N ILE A 204 -11.54 -8.73 -20.48
CA ILE A 204 -11.39 -8.90 -19.04
C ILE A 204 -12.75 -9.15 -18.38
N ARG A 205 -13.75 -8.33 -18.73
CA ARG A 205 -15.11 -8.52 -18.20
C ARG A 205 -15.73 -9.84 -18.62
N LYS A 206 -15.46 -10.28 -19.85
CA LYS A 206 -15.91 -11.59 -20.34
C LYS A 206 -15.23 -12.75 -19.59
N LEU A 207 -13.91 -12.66 -19.36
CA LEU A 207 -13.11 -13.68 -18.66
C LEU A 207 -13.67 -13.92 -17.26
N TYR A 208 -13.93 -12.86 -16.50
CA TYR A 208 -14.37 -12.94 -15.11
C TYR A 208 -15.89 -12.89 -14.92
N GLY A 209 -16.67 -12.77 -15.99
CA GLY A 209 -18.14 -12.69 -15.91
C GLY A 209 -18.64 -11.40 -15.26
N ILE A 210 -17.96 -10.27 -15.47
CA ILE A 210 -18.31 -8.97 -14.87
C ILE A 210 -19.32 -8.25 -15.78
N PRO A 211 -20.58 -8.04 -15.35
CA PRO A 211 -21.54 -7.27 -16.12
C PRO A 211 -21.19 -5.76 -16.11
N LEU A 212 -21.79 -4.96 -16.95
CA LEU A 212 -21.71 -3.50 -16.83
C LEU A 212 -22.35 -3.00 -15.54
N GLY A 213 -21.75 -1.97 -14.95
CA GLY A 213 -22.36 -1.24 -13.86
C GLY A 213 -23.57 -0.44 -14.33
N THR A 214 -24.63 -0.45 -13.54
CA THR A 214 -25.85 0.31 -13.83
C THR A 214 -26.24 1.25 -12.68
N LYS A 215 -25.57 1.12 -11.53
CA LYS A 215 -25.84 1.87 -10.31
C LYS A 215 -24.54 2.26 -9.63
N ALA A 216 -24.60 3.35 -8.86
CA ALA A 216 -23.53 3.81 -8.00
C ALA A 216 -24.13 4.20 -6.64
N ALA A 217 -23.60 3.66 -5.56
CA ALA A 217 -24.01 4.02 -4.21
C ALA A 217 -23.42 5.39 -3.83
N LYS A 218 -24.21 6.22 -3.16
CA LYS A 218 -23.70 7.45 -2.57
C LYS A 218 -22.62 7.11 -1.52
N ASN A 219 -21.60 7.94 -1.44
CA ASN A 219 -20.50 7.77 -0.49
C ASN A 219 -19.65 6.52 -0.72
N ASN A 220 -19.74 5.88 -1.88
CA ASN A 220 -18.77 4.89 -2.33
C ASN A 220 -17.92 5.46 -3.46
N SER A 221 -16.65 5.11 -3.48
CA SER A 221 -15.72 5.27 -4.60
C SER A 221 -14.54 4.34 -4.40
N MET A 222 -13.86 3.98 -5.48
CA MET A 222 -12.60 3.27 -5.41
C MET A 222 -11.46 4.27 -5.26
N GLY A 223 -10.50 4.01 -4.37
CA GLY A 223 -9.26 4.77 -4.24
C GLY A 223 -8.14 4.13 -5.05
N LEU A 224 -7.36 4.96 -5.73
CA LEU A 224 -6.05 4.62 -6.28
C LEU A 224 -5.00 5.42 -5.53
N PHE A 225 -3.92 4.76 -5.13
CA PHE A 225 -2.74 5.40 -4.57
C PHE A 225 -1.79 5.75 -5.73
N GLY A 226 -1.55 7.04 -5.96
CA GLY A 226 -0.60 7.54 -6.94
C GLY A 226 0.69 8.01 -6.28
N TYR A 227 1.83 7.73 -6.92
CA TYR A 227 3.16 7.98 -6.35
C TYR A 227 4.10 8.62 -7.38
N GLY A 228 3.99 9.94 -7.50
CA GLY A 228 4.91 10.75 -8.30
C GLY A 228 4.71 10.70 -9.81
N ASP A 229 3.88 9.81 -10.34
CA ASP A 229 3.59 9.69 -11.77
C ASP A 229 2.26 10.38 -12.12
N PRO A 230 2.22 11.41 -12.96
CA PRO A 230 0.98 12.01 -13.42
C PRO A 230 0.37 11.23 -14.59
N TYR A 231 -0.94 11.42 -14.82
CA TYR A 231 -1.61 10.90 -16.01
C TYR A 231 -2.02 12.03 -16.98
N GLN A 232 -2.30 11.67 -18.25
CA GLN A 232 -2.84 12.59 -19.23
C GLN A 232 -4.35 12.35 -19.46
N PRO A 233 -5.22 13.34 -19.21
CA PRO A 233 -6.66 13.22 -19.50
C PRO A 233 -6.97 12.96 -20.98
N ALA A 234 -6.08 13.37 -21.91
CA ALA A 234 -6.21 13.11 -23.33
C ALA A 234 -6.14 11.61 -23.64
N ASP A 235 -5.25 10.89 -22.99
CA ASP A 235 -5.08 9.45 -23.16
C ASP A 235 -6.30 8.69 -22.64
N LEU A 236 -6.82 9.05 -21.47
CA LEU A 236 -8.06 8.49 -20.94
C LEU A 236 -9.23 8.67 -21.91
N ASN A 237 -9.39 9.86 -22.50
CA ASN A 237 -10.46 10.10 -23.46
C ASN A 237 -10.34 9.22 -24.72
N GLN A 238 -9.11 8.97 -25.19
CA GLN A 238 -8.88 8.09 -26.31
C GLN A 238 -9.12 6.62 -25.94
N PHE A 239 -8.71 6.22 -24.74
CA PHE A 239 -8.96 4.87 -24.23
C PHE A 239 -10.46 4.59 -24.08
N TRP A 240 -11.22 5.54 -23.50
CA TRP A 240 -12.68 5.42 -23.40
C TRP A 240 -13.31 5.28 -24.77
N ALA A 241 -12.97 6.16 -25.70
CA ALA A 241 -13.54 6.12 -27.05
C ALA A 241 -13.29 4.79 -27.75
N LYS A 242 -12.14 4.17 -27.55
CA LYS A 242 -11.70 2.97 -28.26
C LYS A 242 -12.08 1.66 -27.56
N HIS A 243 -11.92 1.59 -26.23
CA HIS A 243 -12.00 0.35 -25.47
C HIS A 243 -13.14 0.31 -24.43
N ALA A 244 -13.69 1.45 -24.06
CA ALA A 244 -14.77 1.56 -23.08
C ALA A 244 -15.77 2.68 -23.43
N PRO A 245 -16.43 2.63 -24.62
CA PRO A 245 -17.26 3.73 -25.15
C PRO A 245 -18.52 4.03 -24.33
N PHE A 246 -18.81 3.23 -23.33
CA PHE A 246 -19.86 3.49 -22.35
C PHE A 246 -19.42 4.48 -21.26
N ILE A 247 -18.13 4.82 -21.20
CA ILE A 247 -17.60 5.84 -20.31
C ILE A 247 -17.57 7.17 -21.09
N PRO A 248 -18.25 8.23 -20.59
CA PRO A 248 -18.30 9.50 -21.29
C PRO A 248 -16.92 10.15 -21.41
N LYS A 249 -16.72 10.87 -22.53
CA LYS A 249 -15.56 11.74 -22.69
C LYS A 249 -15.47 12.75 -21.53
N GLY A 250 -14.28 12.95 -20.99
CA GLY A 250 -14.02 13.83 -19.84
C GLY A 250 -14.09 13.12 -18.49
N THR A 251 -14.47 11.82 -18.45
CA THR A 251 -14.41 11.03 -17.23
C THR A 251 -12.96 10.83 -16.81
N LYS A 252 -12.65 11.22 -15.57
CA LYS A 252 -11.32 11.10 -14.96
C LYS A 252 -11.43 10.94 -13.44
N PRO A 253 -10.38 10.50 -12.73
CA PRO A 253 -10.40 10.39 -11.27
C PRO A 253 -10.65 11.73 -10.57
N LYS A 254 -11.25 11.67 -9.39
CA LYS A 254 -11.28 12.79 -8.45
C LYS A 254 -9.94 12.85 -7.73
N VAL A 255 -9.14 13.86 -8.02
CA VAL A 255 -7.81 13.99 -7.43
C VAL A 255 -7.89 14.51 -5.99
N LYS A 256 -7.17 13.84 -5.11
CA LYS A 256 -6.80 14.24 -3.76
C LYS A 256 -5.29 14.46 -3.74
N SER A 257 -4.88 15.70 -4.06
CA SER A 257 -3.47 16.07 -4.04
C SER A 257 -2.94 16.09 -2.61
N ILE A 258 -1.92 15.32 -2.34
CA ILE A 258 -1.24 15.21 -1.05
C ILE A 258 0.12 15.89 -1.20
N ASN A 259 0.45 16.75 -0.25
CA ASN A 259 1.70 17.53 -0.21
C ASN A 259 2.04 18.24 -1.54
N GLY A 260 1.00 18.74 -2.25
CA GLY A 260 1.16 19.48 -3.49
C GLY A 260 1.45 18.64 -4.72
N ALA A 261 1.34 17.32 -4.65
CA ALA A 261 1.56 16.44 -5.80
C ALA A 261 0.57 16.71 -6.93
N GLU A 262 1.06 16.77 -8.15
CA GLU A 262 0.26 16.93 -9.37
C GLU A 262 -0.09 15.55 -9.93
N ALA A 263 -1.38 15.34 -10.23
CA ALA A 263 -1.85 14.09 -10.80
C ALA A 263 -2.03 14.15 -12.33
N GLU A 264 -2.09 15.36 -12.91
CA GLU A 264 -2.25 15.56 -14.35
C GLU A 264 -1.02 16.29 -14.90
N GLY A 265 -0.34 15.75 -15.90
CA GLY A 265 0.85 16.38 -16.44
C GLY A 265 1.72 15.48 -17.29
N VAL A 266 2.96 15.91 -17.49
CA VAL A 266 4.02 15.20 -18.19
C VAL A 266 5.35 15.41 -17.45
N PRO A 267 6.29 14.45 -17.50
CA PRO A 267 6.23 13.17 -18.21
C PRO A 267 5.29 12.18 -17.53
N VAL A 268 4.81 11.19 -18.27
CA VAL A 268 3.96 10.09 -17.80
C VAL A 268 4.79 8.81 -17.84
N GLU A 269 5.00 8.18 -16.68
CA GLU A 269 5.67 6.87 -16.62
C GLU A 269 4.70 5.74 -16.94
N GLY A 270 3.41 5.93 -16.66
CA GLY A 270 2.30 5.11 -17.13
C GLY A 270 1.62 4.28 -16.08
N GLU A 271 2.10 4.25 -14.82
CA GLU A 271 1.51 3.43 -13.77
C GLU A 271 0.10 3.92 -13.41
N GLU A 272 -0.08 5.23 -13.17
CA GLU A 272 -1.39 5.79 -12.84
C GLU A 272 -2.38 5.68 -14.00
N LEU A 273 -1.92 5.79 -15.25
CA LEU A 273 -2.77 5.54 -16.43
C LEU A 273 -3.24 4.08 -16.46
N LEU A 274 -2.33 3.12 -16.23
CA LEU A 274 -2.66 1.70 -16.18
C LEU A 274 -3.72 1.42 -15.10
N ASP A 275 -3.51 1.93 -13.89
CA ASP A 275 -4.44 1.77 -12.77
C ASP A 275 -5.84 2.31 -13.09
N ILE A 276 -5.90 3.50 -13.71
CA ILE A 276 -7.16 4.14 -14.09
C ILE A 276 -7.85 3.35 -15.21
N GLU A 277 -7.11 2.96 -16.25
CA GLU A 277 -7.63 2.25 -17.43
C GLU A 277 -8.10 0.82 -17.10
N MET A 278 -7.48 0.16 -16.09
CA MET A 278 -7.91 -1.16 -15.63
C MET A 278 -9.09 -1.10 -14.66
N SER A 279 -9.22 -0.05 -13.87
CA SER A 279 -10.27 0.06 -12.86
C SER A 279 -11.59 0.63 -13.36
N TYR A 280 -11.56 1.76 -14.09
CA TYR A 280 -12.78 2.47 -14.49
C TYR A 280 -13.76 1.62 -15.30
N PRO A 281 -13.34 0.82 -16.31
CA PRO A 281 -14.27 -0.02 -17.07
C PRO A 281 -15.00 -1.08 -16.25
N ILE A 282 -14.54 -1.34 -15.03
CA ILE A 282 -15.18 -2.25 -14.09
C ILE A 282 -16.10 -1.49 -13.13
N VAL A 283 -15.67 -0.36 -12.58
CA VAL A 283 -16.44 0.35 -11.55
C VAL A 283 -17.53 1.26 -12.12
N TYR A 284 -17.41 1.74 -13.37
CA TYR A 284 -18.35 2.70 -13.95
C TYR A 284 -19.81 2.19 -13.86
N PRO A 285 -20.79 2.98 -13.42
CA PRO A 285 -20.79 4.46 -13.26
C PRO A 285 -20.25 4.99 -11.93
N GLN A 286 -19.69 4.15 -11.05
CA GLN A 286 -19.02 4.63 -9.84
C GLN A 286 -17.75 5.41 -10.19
N THR A 287 -17.32 6.27 -9.27
CA THR A 287 -16.14 7.13 -9.47
C THR A 287 -14.89 6.51 -8.86
N VAL A 288 -13.75 6.89 -9.43
CA VAL A 288 -12.41 6.63 -8.89
C VAL A 288 -11.87 7.91 -8.22
N THR A 289 -11.22 7.75 -7.08
CA THR A 289 -10.51 8.82 -6.38
C THR A 289 -9.02 8.52 -6.43
N MET A 290 -8.22 9.43 -6.98
CA MET A 290 -6.76 9.34 -6.98
C MET A 290 -6.20 10.08 -5.77
N PHE A 291 -5.53 9.37 -4.87
CA PHE A 291 -4.74 9.94 -3.79
C PHE A 291 -3.31 10.09 -4.28
N GLN A 292 -3.00 11.26 -4.83
CA GLN A 292 -1.70 11.53 -5.44
C GLN A 292 -0.72 12.03 -4.41
N THR A 293 0.39 11.32 -4.21
CA THR A 293 1.51 11.69 -3.35
C THR A 293 2.72 12.11 -4.18
N PRO A 294 3.61 12.97 -3.65
CA PRO A 294 4.88 13.24 -4.30
C PRO A 294 5.81 12.02 -4.22
N TYR A 295 6.74 11.94 -5.15
CA TYR A 295 7.80 10.93 -5.06
C TYR A 295 8.67 11.17 -3.81
N ASN A 296 8.93 10.12 -3.05
CA ASN A 296 9.80 10.13 -1.89
C ASN A 296 11.13 9.44 -2.21
N ASN A 297 12.19 10.21 -2.31
CA ASN A 297 13.53 9.72 -2.65
C ASN A 297 14.28 9.03 -1.49
N LYS A 298 13.71 9.00 -0.28
CA LYS A 298 14.28 8.30 0.88
C LYS A 298 13.79 6.85 1.02
N GLY A 299 12.78 6.45 0.24
CA GLY A 299 12.29 5.08 0.19
C GLY A 299 11.03 4.79 1.01
N GLY A 300 10.57 5.69 1.87
CA GLY A 300 9.24 5.57 2.48
C GLY A 300 8.17 5.73 1.40
N LEU A 301 7.30 4.74 1.26
CA LEU A 301 6.36 4.70 0.13
C LEU A 301 5.02 5.37 0.46
N ALA A 302 4.37 4.91 1.51
CA ALA A 302 2.96 5.23 1.77
C ALA A 302 2.74 6.23 2.91
N ASN A 303 3.81 6.75 3.51
CA ASN A 303 3.70 7.61 4.69
C ASN A 303 2.83 8.85 4.44
N ASP A 304 3.09 9.58 3.35
CA ASP A 304 2.31 10.78 2.99
C ASP A 304 0.82 10.48 2.79
N PHE A 305 0.49 9.31 2.24
CA PHE A 305 -0.89 8.87 2.09
C PHE A 305 -1.53 8.55 3.43
N LEU A 306 -0.86 7.79 4.28
CA LEU A 306 -1.36 7.43 5.61
C LEU A 306 -1.57 8.68 6.46
N ASP A 307 -0.63 9.63 6.46
CA ASP A 307 -0.78 10.94 7.09
C ASP A 307 -2.06 11.64 6.62
N ALA A 308 -2.29 11.67 5.32
CA ALA A 308 -3.39 12.44 4.74
C ALA A 308 -4.77 11.85 5.03
N VAL A 309 -4.86 10.52 5.24
CA VAL A 309 -6.14 9.83 5.47
C VAL A 309 -6.37 9.44 6.92
N ASP A 310 -5.31 9.32 7.71
CA ASP A 310 -5.38 8.98 9.13
C ASP A 310 -4.68 10.03 10.00
N ALA A 311 -5.43 10.77 10.77
CA ALA A 311 -4.90 11.77 11.69
C ALA A 311 -4.09 11.17 12.85
N SER A 312 -4.11 9.86 13.04
CA SER A 312 -3.35 9.16 14.08
C SER A 312 -1.93 8.81 13.65
N TYR A 313 -1.64 8.91 12.35
CA TYR A 313 -0.32 8.70 11.77
C TYR A 313 0.07 9.93 10.97
N CYS A 314 0.80 10.84 11.60
CA CYS A 314 1.12 12.10 10.96
C CYS A 314 2.56 12.49 11.25
N LYS A 315 3.34 12.66 10.22
CA LYS A 315 4.79 12.85 10.30
C LYS A 315 5.25 14.07 11.12
N TYR A 316 4.36 15.01 11.36
CA TYR A 316 4.68 16.13 12.26
C TYR A 316 4.63 15.72 13.73
N ASP A 317 4.01 14.61 14.00
CA ASP A 317 3.70 14.17 15.34
C ASP A 317 4.68 13.09 15.82
N GLY A 318 5.76 12.84 15.04
CA GLY A 318 6.88 11.99 15.44
C GLY A 318 6.72 10.50 15.11
N GLY A 319 5.81 10.17 14.20
CA GLY A 319 5.66 8.79 13.69
C GLY A 319 6.66 8.43 12.59
N ASP A 320 7.37 9.41 12.03
CA ASP A 320 8.26 9.23 10.90
C ASP A 320 9.62 8.71 11.30
N ASP A 321 10.18 7.94 10.40
CA ASP A 321 11.58 7.56 10.43
C ASP A 321 12.36 8.46 9.46
N PRO A 322 13.26 9.34 9.93
CA PRO A 322 13.97 10.29 9.08
C PRO A 322 14.90 9.63 8.06
N ASP A 323 15.18 8.35 8.20
CA ASP A 323 15.97 7.60 7.22
C ASP A 323 15.13 7.22 5.99
N PHE A 324 13.81 7.04 6.16
CA PHE A 324 12.90 6.61 5.11
C PHE A 324 11.91 7.68 4.65
N ASP A 325 11.60 8.65 5.50
CA ASP A 325 10.64 9.70 5.20
C ASP A 325 11.29 11.08 5.22
N PRO A 326 11.00 11.96 4.26
CA PRO A 326 11.48 13.33 4.31
C PRO A 326 10.77 14.07 5.45
N THR A 327 11.53 14.83 6.21
CA THR A 327 10.95 15.69 7.25
C THR A 327 10.07 16.79 6.64
N PHE A 328 8.98 17.10 7.29
CA PHE A 328 8.07 18.15 6.81
C PHE A 328 8.32 19.49 7.53
N PRO A 329 8.25 20.64 6.83
CA PRO A 329 8.14 20.79 5.38
C PRO A 329 9.41 20.34 4.66
N VAL A 330 9.23 19.66 3.51
CA VAL A 330 10.37 19.20 2.70
C VAL A 330 11.14 20.41 2.17
N PHE A 331 12.45 20.42 2.36
CA PHE A 331 13.29 21.51 1.82
C PHE A 331 13.17 21.55 0.28
N GLY A 332 12.79 22.72 -0.24
CA GLY A 332 12.54 22.89 -1.68
C GLY A 332 11.26 22.23 -2.22
N GLY A 333 10.51 21.50 -1.38
CA GLY A 333 9.24 20.87 -1.72
C GLY A 333 8.02 21.66 -1.23
N PHE A 334 6.94 20.92 -0.94
CA PHE A 334 5.67 21.50 -0.50
C PHE A 334 5.81 22.28 0.82
N GLN A 335 5.38 23.54 0.81
CA GLN A 335 5.43 24.47 1.95
C GLN A 335 4.03 24.81 2.50
N GLY A 336 3.01 24.07 2.06
CA GLY A 336 1.63 24.26 2.54
C GLY A 336 1.40 23.72 3.95
N PRO A 337 0.15 23.75 4.44
CA PRO A 337 -0.20 23.20 5.74
C PRO A 337 -0.07 21.66 5.74
N ALA A 338 0.24 21.11 6.92
CA ALA A 338 0.26 19.67 7.16
C ALA A 338 -1.07 19.00 6.74
N MET A 339 -0.98 17.88 6.05
CA MET A 339 -2.14 17.13 5.56
C MET A 339 -2.48 15.95 6.47
N CYS A 340 -2.60 16.21 7.75
CA CYS A 340 -2.91 15.24 8.77
C CYS A 340 -4.42 14.98 8.83
N GLY A 341 -4.89 13.79 8.46
CA GLY A 341 -6.31 13.45 8.40
C GLY A 341 -7.12 14.36 7.48
N LYS A 342 -6.50 14.87 6.43
CA LYS A 342 -7.09 15.85 5.52
C LYS A 342 -8.22 15.28 4.68
N TYR A 343 -8.11 14.02 4.30
CA TYR A 343 -9.02 13.36 3.39
C TYR A 343 -9.69 12.15 4.04
N LYS A 344 -10.99 12.03 3.80
CA LYS A 344 -11.67 10.76 4.07
C LYS A 344 -11.19 9.72 3.07
N VAL A 345 -10.72 8.59 3.57
CA VAL A 345 -10.33 7.43 2.76
C VAL A 345 -11.57 6.80 2.09
N THR A 346 -11.37 6.16 0.94
CA THR A 346 -12.39 5.38 0.24
C THR A 346 -12.58 4.00 0.87
N ASN A 347 -13.71 3.33 0.62
CA ASN A 347 -13.97 1.99 1.16
C ASN A 347 -13.02 0.92 0.62
N VAL A 348 -12.43 1.15 -0.55
CA VAL A 348 -11.44 0.27 -1.20
C VAL A 348 -10.29 1.14 -1.67
N VAL A 349 -9.06 0.72 -1.44
CA VAL A 349 -7.83 1.36 -1.93
C VAL A 349 -6.98 0.34 -2.67
N SER A 350 -6.55 0.69 -3.89
CA SER A 350 -5.60 -0.07 -4.70
C SER A 350 -4.23 0.59 -4.66
N ILE A 351 -3.18 -0.20 -4.47
CA ILE A 351 -1.79 0.25 -4.41
C ILE A 351 -0.97 -0.61 -5.36
N SER A 352 -0.49 -0.01 -6.44
CA SER A 352 0.36 -0.66 -7.45
C SER A 352 1.86 -0.45 -7.21
N PHE A 353 2.22 0.16 -6.08
CA PHE A 353 3.59 0.47 -5.70
C PHE A 353 4.04 -0.36 -4.51
N ALA A 354 5.29 -0.77 -4.53
CA ALA A 354 5.89 -1.57 -3.46
C ALA A 354 7.41 -1.35 -3.39
N ILE A 355 7.98 -1.66 -2.23
CA ILE A 355 9.42 -1.57 -1.98
C ILE A 355 9.93 -2.87 -1.35
N ASP A 356 11.17 -3.23 -1.61
CA ASP A 356 11.81 -4.40 -1.01
C ASP A 356 11.86 -4.28 0.53
N GLU A 357 11.31 -5.27 1.26
CA GLU A 357 11.30 -5.27 2.74
C GLU A 357 12.68 -5.02 3.34
N GLN A 358 13.73 -5.60 2.74
CA GLN A 358 15.10 -5.50 3.25
C GLN A 358 15.67 -4.08 3.23
N THR A 359 15.07 -3.16 2.48
CA THR A 359 15.52 -1.76 2.40
C THR A 359 14.97 -0.91 3.54
N LEU A 360 14.01 -1.44 4.29
CA LEU A 360 13.36 -0.77 5.41
C LEU A 360 13.75 -1.41 6.75
N SER A 361 13.74 -0.62 7.82
CA SER A 361 13.89 -1.18 9.15
C SER A 361 12.65 -1.99 9.55
N ARG A 362 12.85 -3.06 10.36
CA ARG A 362 11.72 -3.84 10.90
C ARG A 362 10.73 -2.97 11.67
N ARG A 363 11.23 -2.01 12.44
CA ARG A 363 10.41 -1.07 13.21
C ARG A 363 9.51 -0.23 12.29
N TYR A 364 10.07 0.31 11.21
CA TYR A 364 9.32 1.08 10.22
C TYR A 364 8.20 0.25 9.58
N ILE A 365 8.52 -0.96 9.12
CA ILE A 365 7.55 -1.88 8.53
C ILE A 365 6.43 -2.20 9.52
N GLN A 366 6.76 -2.56 10.77
CA GLN A 366 5.77 -2.89 11.78
C GLN A 366 4.86 -1.69 12.11
N ARG A 367 5.44 -0.50 12.30
CA ARG A 367 4.69 0.72 12.57
C ARG A 367 3.70 1.02 11.45
N GLN A 368 4.17 1.07 10.21
CA GLN A 368 3.31 1.35 9.06
C GLN A 368 2.26 0.23 8.87
N CYS A 369 2.60 -1.02 9.17
CA CYS A 369 1.67 -2.14 9.11
C CYS A 369 0.52 -1.99 10.11
N HIS A 370 0.77 -1.42 11.30
CA HIS A 370 -0.28 -1.10 12.25
C HIS A 370 -1.22 0.01 11.74
N GLU A 371 -0.73 0.94 10.93
CA GLU A 371 -1.58 1.95 10.30
C GLU A 371 -2.51 1.33 9.24
N TRP A 372 -2.03 0.35 8.48
CA TRP A 372 -2.90 -0.45 7.61
C TRP A 372 -3.97 -1.22 8.40
N MET A 373 -3.62 -1.75 9.58
CA MET A 373 -4.59 -2.39 10.48
C MET A 373 -5.67 -1.39 10.94
N LYS A 374 -5.31 -0.15 11.27
CA LYS A 374 -6.27 0.89 11.67
C LYS A 374 -7.26 1.21 10.55
N LEU A 375 -6.79 1.30 9.30
CA LEU A 375 -7.67 1.45 8.15
C LEU A 375 -8.61 0.24 7.99
N ALA A 376 -8.09 -0.98 8.16
CA ALA A 376 -8.90 -2.20 8.12
C ALA A 376 -9.96 -2.24 9.24
N LEU A 377 -9.61 -1.83 10.47
CA LEU A 377 -10.56 -1.66 11.58
C LEU A 377 -11.67 -0.64 11.25
N SER A 378 -11.38 0.34 10.40
CA SER A 378 -12.35 1.33 9.92
C SER A 378 -13.17 0.85 8.71
N GLY A 379 -13.04 -0.42 8.32
CA GLY A 379 -13.80 -1.03 7.23
C GLY A 379 -13.25 -0.73 5.84
N VAL A 380 -11.97 -0.38 5.72
CA VAL A 380 -11.29 -0.16 4.43
C VAL A 380 -10.67 -1.46 3.94
N SER A 381 -10.94 -1.81 2.68
CA SER A 381 -10.22 -2.88 1.97
C SER A 381 -9.01 -2.29 1.27
N VAL A 382 -7.79 -2.65 1.70
CA VAL A 382 -6.54 -2.23 1.06
C VAL A 382 -5.97 -3.40 0.26
N LEU A 383 -5.79 -3.19 -1.05
CA LEU A 383 -5.26 -4.17 -1.99
C LEU A 383 -3.92 -3.69 -2.53
N VAL A 384 -2.94 -4.57 -2.56
CA VAL A 384 -1.55 -4.21 -2.91
C VAL A 384 -0.99 -5.19 -3.93
N ALA A 385 -0.32 -4.69 -4.95
CA ALA A 385 0.41 -5.50 -5.92
C ALA A 385 1.52 -6.32 -5.24
N SER A 386 1.58 -7.62 -5.52
CA SER A 386 2.55 -8.52 -4.87
C SER A 386 3.96 -8.45 -5.47
N GLY A 387 4.12 -7.80 -6.64
CA GLY A 387 5.38 -7.64 -7.34
C GLY A 387 5.47 -8.43 -8.64
N ASP A 388 6.47 -8.11 -9.45
CA ASP A 388 6.57 -8.56 -10.84
C ASP A 388 7.80 -9.42 -11.14
N ARG A 389 8.60 -9.76 -10.13
CA ARG A 389 9.87 -10.49 -10.32
C ARG A 389 9.96 -11.78 -9.50
N GLY A 390 8.83 -12.47 -9.36
CA GLY A 390 8.77 -13.75 -8.65
C GLY A 390 9.22 -13.62 -7.19
N VAL A 391 10.16 -14.48 -6.77
CA VAL A 391 10.68 -14.50 -5.40
C VAL A 391 11.81 -13.50 -5.15
N GLN A 392 12.17 -12.69 -6.15
CA GLN A 392 13.32 -11.78 -6.06
C GLN A 392 13.01 -10.46 -5.33
N GLY A 393 11.74 -10.06 -5.24
CA GLY A 393 11.35 -8.71 -4.83
C GLY A 393 11.38 -7.74 -6.02
N ALA A 394 11.58 -6.43 -5.78
CA ALA A 394 11.60 -5.42 -6.85
C ALA A 394 12.96 -5.29 -7.52
N THR A 395 14.03 -5.26 -6.74
CA THR A 395 15.37 -4.93 -7.23
C THR A 395 16.33 -6.10 -7.17
N GLN A 396 16.37 -6.83 -6.06
CA GLN A 396 17.36 -7.89 -5.84
C GLN A 396 16.91 -8.88 -4.77
N CYS A 397 17.55 -10.05 -4.79
CA CYS A 397 17.45 -11.02 -3.72
C CYS A 397 18.16 -10.50 -2.46
N THR A 398 17.73 -10.94 -1.30
CA THR A 398 18.45 -10.66 -0.06
C THR A 398 19.57 -11.69 0.16
N VAL A 399 20.42 -11.46 1.15
CA VAL A 399 21.48 -12.39 1.54
C VAL A 399 20.91 -13.43 2.50
N ASN A 400 21.28 -14.70 2.29
CA ASN A 400 20.88 -15.76 3.20
C ASN A 400 21.56 -15.56 4.57
N PRO A 401 20.80 -15.47 5.68
CA PRO A 401 21.35 -15.20 7.01
C PRO A 401 22.22 -16.33 7.58
N TYR A 402 22.23 -17.50 6.97
CA TYR A 402 23.04 -18.66 7.39
C TYR A 402 24.21 -18.97 6.46
N ASP A 403 24.24 -18.35 5.26
CA ASP A 403 25.31 -18.55 4.27
C ASP A 403 25.40 -17.30 3.38
N ALA A 404 26.35 -16.43 3.68
CA ALA A 404 26.55 -15.17 2.97
C ALA A 404 26.88 -15.32 1.46
N ASN A 405 27.22 -16.53 1.01
CA ASN A 405 27.45 -16.82 -0.41
C ASN A 405 26.18 -17.24 -1.16
N LYS A 406 25.03 -17.31 -0.48
CA LYS A 406 23.75 -17.70 -1.06
C LYS A 406 22.74 -16.58 -0.98
N SER A 407 21.89 -16.52 -1.98
CA SER A 407 20.74 -15.63 -2.01
C SER A 407 19.59 -16.18 -1.16
N ALA A 408 18.79 -15.27 -0.62
CA ALA A 408 17.48 -15.56 -0.03
C ALA A 408 16.38 -14.77 -0.75
N PHE A 409 15.17 -15.28 -0.66
CA PHE A 409 13.99 -14.67 -1.26
C PHE A 409 13.64 -13.36 -0.56
N ASN A 410 13.07 -12.44 -1.32
CA ASN A 410 12.69 -11.12 -0.85
C ASN A 410 11.22 -10.86 -1.12
N SER A 411 10.52 -10.30 -0.15
CA SER A 411 9.12 -9.90 -0.29
C SER A 411 9.00 -8.39 -0.41
N LEU A 412 7.87 -7.95 -0.94
CA LEU A 412 7.56 -6.54 -1.13
C LEU A 412 6.61 -6.01 -0.06
N PHE A 413 6.93 -4.84 0.46
CA PHE A 413 6.10 -4.05 1.36
C PHE A 413 5.38 -2.93 0.57
N PRO A 414 4.09 -2.63 0.83
CA PRO A 414 3.25 -3.10 1.94
C PRO A 414 2.47 -4.41 1.68
N GLY A 415 2.62 -5.10 0.54
CA GLY A 415 1.93 -6.36 0.23
C GLY A 415 2.18 -7.48 1.26
N SER A 416 3.36 -7.47 1.89
CA SER A 416 3.73 -8.41 2.95
C SER A 416 3.14 -8.10 4.33
N CYS A 417 2.40 -6.99 4.48
CA CYS A 417 1.67 -6.69 5.71
C CYS A 417 0.46 -7.61 5.87
N PRO A 418 0.20 -8.20 7.05
CA PRO A 418 -0.93 -9.11 7.25
C PRO A 418 -2.30 -8.45 7.20
N TYR A 419 -2.39 -7.13 7.18
CA TYR A 419 -3.65 -6.37 7.22
C TYR A 419 -4.06 -5.79 5.87
N VAL A 420 -3.37 -6.18 4.79
CA VAL A 420 -3.72 -5.86 3.41
C VAL A 420 -3.96 -7.13 2.60
N THR A 421 -4.61 -7.01 1.44
CA THR A 421 -4.78 -8.11 0.49
C THR A 421 -3.74 -8.00 -0.61
N ALA A 422 -2.80 -8.95 -0.69
CA ALA A 422 -1.77 -8.99 -1.72
C ALA A 422 -2.32 -9.66 -3.00
N VAL A 423 -2.13 -9.01 -4.14
CA VAL A 423 -2.68 -9.45 -5.43
C VAL A 423 -1.56 -9.80 -6.40
N GLY A 424 -1.53 -11.06 -6.83
CA GLY A 424 -0.61 -11.59 -7.84
C GLY A 424 -1.16 -11.48 -9.26
N ALA A 425 -0.36 -11.97 -10.22
CA ALA A 425 -0.70 -11.93 -11.63
C ALA A 425 -0.80 -13.32 -12.27
N THR A 426 -1.75 -13.44 -13.21
CA THR A 426 -1.91 -14.61 -14.09
C THR A 426 -1.80 -14.21 -15.55
N GLN A 427 -1.67 -15.22 -16.42
CA GLN A 427 -1.84 -15.11 -17.87
C GLN A 427 -2.81 -16.17 -18.36
N VAL A 428 -3.38 -15.98 -19.54
CA VAL A 428 -4.28 -16.95 -20.15
C VAL A 428 -3.61 -17.63 -21.33
N ASN A 429 -3.53 -18.95 -21.27
CA ASN A 429 -3.09 -19.79 -22.38
C ASN A 429 -4.29 -20.34 -23.15
N PHE A 430 -4.18 -20.36 -24.47
CA PHE A 430 -5.18 -20.89 -25.38
C PHE A 430 -4.74 -22.26 -25.90
N THR A 431 -5.56 -23.28 -25.69
CA THR A 431 -5.35 -24.63 -26.26
C THR A 431 -6.60 -25.02 -27.04
N GLY A 432 -6.57 -24.79 -28.35
CA GLY A 432 -7.75 -24.91 -29.20
C GLY A 432 -8.86 -23.94 -28.77
N SER A 433 -10.02 -24.46 -28.41
CA SER A 433 -11.16 -23.65 -27.90
C SER A 433 -11.16 -23.42 -26.39
N ARG A 434 -10.20 -24.01 -25.66
CA ARG A 434 -10.14 -23.91 -24.20
C ARG A 434 -9.21 -22.78 -23.80
N THR A 435 -9.65 -21.99 -22.83
CA THR A 435 -8.82 -21.03 -22.12
C THR A 435 -8.38 -21.65 -20.80
N ASN A 436 -7.10 -21.51 -20.47
CA ASN A 436 -6.54 -21.95 -19.21
C ASN A 436 -5.76 -20.80 -18.58
N GLU A 437 -6.20 -20.34 -17.43
CA GLU A 437 -5.51 -19.31 -16.67
C GLU A 437 -4.40 -19.99 -15.86
N VAL A 438 -3.18 -19.46 -15.98
CA VAL A 438 -1.96 -20.01 -15.37
C VAL A 438 -1.18 -18.88 -14.70
N ALA A 439 -0.23 -19.20 -13.83
CA ALA A 439 0.69 -18.19 -13.30
C ALA A 439 1.42 -17.49 -14.44
N VAL A 440 1.59 -16.16 -14.33
CA VAL A 440 2.31 -15.42 -15.36
C VAL A 440 3.77 -15.86 -15.43
N PHE A 441 4.23 -16.10 -16.66
CA PHE A 441 5.60 -16.48 -16.97
C PHE A 441 6.03 -15.82 -18.26
N ASP A 442 6.68 -14.66 -18.16
CA ASP A 442 7.20 -13.90 -19.30
C ASP A 442 8.70 -13.61 -19.12
N PRO A 443 9.56 -14.56 -19.50
CA PRO A 443 11.01 -14.39 -19.36
C PRO A 443 11.57 -13.29 -20.27
N LYS A 444 10.86 -12.92 -21.34
CA LYS A 444 11.30 -11.87 -22.25
C LYS A 444 11.29 -10.50 -21.58
N HIS A 445 10.31 -10.25 -20.74
CA HIS A 445 10.17 -8.99 -20.00
C HIS A 445 10.55 -9.14 -18.52
N ASN A 446 11.07 -10.32 -18.12
CA ASN A 446 11.38 -10.65 -16.73
C ASN A 446 10.17 -10.45 -15.80
N PHE A 447 8.97 -10.85 -16.28
CA PHE A 447 7.75 -10.71 -15.54
C PHE A 447 7.24 -12.06 -15.03
N TYR A 448 7.20 -12.19 -13.71
CA TYR A 448 6.71 -13.35 -12.96
C TYR A 448 5.92 -12.86 -11.77
N SER A 449 4.76 -13.45 -11.48
CA SER A 449 3.95 -13.06 -10.32
C SER A 449 4.79 -13.04 -9.03
N GLY A 450 4.86 -11.90 -8.36
CA GLY A 450 5.55 -11.78 -7.08
C GLY A 450 4.88 -12.60 -6.01
N GLY A 451 5.68 -13.31 -5.20
CA GLY A 451 5.13 -14.11 -4.12
C GLY A 451 6.20 -14.80 -3.30
N GLY A 452 5.79 -15.37 -2.19
CA GLY A 452 6.68 -16.01 -1.24
C GLY A 452 6.29 -15.72 0.20
N PHE A 453 7.27 -15.44 1.05
CA PHE A 453 7.10 -15.30 2.49
C PHE A 453 7.85 -14.06 2.98
N SER A 454 7.20 -13.25 3.80
CA SER A 454 7.81 -12.08 4.43
C SER A 454 8.96 -12.48 5.36
N ASN A 455 10.04 -11.72 5.31
CA ASN A 455 11.15 -11.82 6.24
C ASN A 455 10.92 -10.99 7.52
N MET A 456 9.95 -10.08 7.50
CA MET A 456 9.70 -9.11 8.54
C MET A 456 8.39 -9.35 9.32
N ASN A 457 7.33 -9.77 8.64
CA ASN A 457 5.99 -9.95 9.22
C ASN A 457 5.70 -11.42 9.46
N ALA A 458 5.10 -11.74 10.60
CA ALA A 458 4.70 -13.10 10.95
C ALA A 458 3.46 -13.55 10.17
N GLN A 459 3.31 -14.86 10.01
CA GLN A 459 2.16 -15.47 9.36
C GLN A 459 0.88 -15.29 10.19
N PRO A 460 -0.17 -14.63 9.65
CA PRO A 460 -1.44 -14.43 10.33
C PRO A 460 -2.25 -15.72 10.43
N ALA A 461 -3.17 -15.74 11.40
CA ALA A 461 -3.97 -16.94 11.70
C ALA A 461 -4.83 -17.41 10.51
N TYR A 462 -5.41 -16.48 9.74
CA TYR A 462 -6.34 -16.79 8.66
C TYR A 462 -5.72 -17.61 7.52
N GLN A 463 -4.39 -17.54 7.30
CA GLN A 463 -3.74 -18.29 6.20
C GLN A 463 -3.01 -19.56 6.66
N ARG A 464 -2.83 -19.81 7.97
CA ARG A 464 -1.99 -20.90 8.49
C ARG A 464 -2.36 -22.26 7.93
N LYS A 465 -3.66 -22.57 7.83
CA LYS A 465 -4.13 -23.86 7.31
C LYS A 465 -3.78 -24.04 5.84
N ALA A 466 -4.01 -23.00 5.04
CA ALA A 466 -3.73 -23.02 3.60
C ALA A 466 -2.23 -23.17 3.32
N VAL A 467 -1.40 -22.39 4.00
CA VAL A 467 0.07 -22.45 3.87
C VAL A 467 0.62 -23.81 4.35
N ALA A 468 0.14 -24.33 5.48
CA ALA A 468 0.56 -25.64 5.97
C ALA A 468 0.24 -26.76 4.98
N ASN A 469 -0.94 -26.72 4.35
CA ASN A 469 -1.32 -27.68 3.31
C ASN A 469 -0.40 -27.59 2.09
N TYR A 470 -0.08 -26.39 1.63
CA TYR A 470 0.85 -26.20 0.52
C TYR A 470 2.24 -26.76 0.85
N LEU A 471 2.81 -26.39 1.98
CA LEU A 471 4.14 -26.83 2.39
C LEU A 471 4.23 -28.33 2.63
N ALA A 472 3.18 -28.96 3.12
CA ALA A 472 3.13 -30.41 3.29
C ALA A 472 3.21 -31.18 1.96
N ALA A 473 2.62 -30.63 0.89
CA ALA A 473 2.53 -31.29 -0.41
C ALA A 473 3.59 -30.80 -1.43
N ASN A 474 4.04 -29.57 -1.33
CA ASN A 474 4.81 -28.89 -2.37
C ASN A 474 6.04 -28.12 -1.84
N ASN A 475 6.55 -28.44 -0.64
CA ASN A 475 7.75 -27.79 -0.12
C ASN A 475 8.91 -27.96 -1.11
N PRO A 476 9.54 -26.88 -1.61
CA PRO A 476 10.63 -26.98 -2.58
C PRO A 476 11.96 -27.46 -1.96
N HIS A 477 12.01 -27.65 -0.64
CA HIS A 477 13.20 -28.11 0.10
C HIS A 477 14.47 -27.29 -0.16
N TYR A 478 14.33 -25.97 -0.30
CA TYR A 478 15.47 -25.08 -0.40
C TYR A 478 16.34 -25.10 0.86
N PRO A 479 17.64 -24.76 0.75
CA PRO A 479 18.52 -24.64 1.90
C PRO A 479 17.94 -23.74 2.99
N LYS A 480 18.29 -23.99 4.24
CA LYS A 480 17.88 -23.18 5.38
C LYS A 480 18.22 -21.70 5.13
N GLY A 481 17.27 -20.81 5.38
CA GLY A 481 17.46 -19.36 5.21
C GLY A 481 17.16 -18.83 3.81
N THR A 482 16.83 -19.70 2.83
CA THR A 482 16.39 -19.23 1.51
C THR A 482 15.09 -18.47 1.58
N TYR A 483 14.17 -18.85 2.47
CA TYR A 483 12.93 -18.12 2.76
C TYR A 483 12.48 -18.36 4.21
N ASN A 484 11.66 -17.45 4.73
CA ASN A 484 11.11 -17.52 6.08
C ASN A 484 9.78 -18.27 6.09
N ILE A 485 9.79 -19.56 6.36
CA ILE A 485 8.60 -20.42 6.39
C ILE A 485 7.49 -19.94 7.36
N SER A 486 7.85 -19.17 8.37
CA SER A 486 6.95 -18.61 9.39
C SER A 486 6.45 -17.20 9.05
N GLY A 487 6.87 -16.65 7.92
CA GLY A 487 6.50 -15.32 7.47
C GLY A 487 5.09 -15.26 6.87
N ARG A 488 4.55 -14.04 6.81
CA ARG A 488 3.35 -13.73 6.04
C ARG A 488 3.54 -14.21 4.61
N ALA A 489 2.67 -15.08 4.14
CA ALA A 489 2.74 -15.68 2.82
C ALA A 489 1.88 -14.91 1.81
N ILE A 490 2.43 -14.58 0.65
CA ILE A 490 1.82 -13.80 -0.44
C ILE A 490 1.95 -14.53 -1.78
N PRO A 491 1.04 -14.22 -2.76
CA PRO A 491 -0.14 -13.36 -2.68
C PRO A 491 -1.33 -14.05 -1.98
N ASP A 492 -2.41 -13.28 -1.75
CA ASP A 492 -3.69 -13.84 -1.26
C ASP A 492 -4.56 -14.34 -2.41
N VAL A 493 -4.57 -13.60 -3.52
CA VAL A 493 -5.31 -13.89 -4.76
C VAL A 493 -4.48 -13.49 -5.97
N ALA A 494 -4.87 -13.91 -7.17
CA ALA A 494 -4.26 -13.42 -8.40
C ALA A 494 -5.32 -13.22 -9.50
N LEU A 495 -5.03 -12.33 -10.44
CA LEU A 495 -5.85 -12.09 -11.61
C LEU A 495 -4.97 -11.94 -12.85
N LEU A 496 -5.61 -11.94 -14.02
CA LEU A 496 -4.95 -11.59 -15.27
C LEU A 496 -4.14 -10.29 -15.11
N GLY A 497 -2.84 -10.39 -15.31
CA GLY A 497 -1.92 -9.25 -15.26
C GLY A 497 -1.03 -9.16 -16.49
N ALA A 498 -1.19 -10.06 -17.47
CA ALA A 498 -0.35 -10.10 -18.66
C ALA A 498 -1.10 -9.65 -19.93
N ASN A 499 -0.40 -8.97 -20.82
CA ASN A 499 -0.90 -8.55 -22.13
C ASN A 499 -2.17 -7.69 -22.07
N VAL A 500 -2.32 -6.82 -21.08
CA VAL A 500 -3.46 -5.91 -20.98
C VAL A 500 -3.30 -4.74 -21.97
N THR A 501 -4.40 -4.35 -22.58
CA THR A 501 -4.45 -3.20 -23.46
C THR A 501 -4.34 -1.92 -22.65
N PHE A 502 -3.44 -1.06 -23.03
CA PHE A 502 -3.07 0.17 -22.33
C PHE A 502 -2.85 1.29 -23.36
N LEU A 503 -3.17 2.53 -23.00
CA LEU A 503 -3.00 3.68 -23.89
C LEU A 503 -2.17 4.77 -23.20
N GLN A 504 -1.02 5.10 -23.77
CA GLN A 504 -0.09 6.10 -23.27
C GLN A 504 0.45 6.93 -24.45
N ASP A 505 0.59 8.25 -24.28
CA ASP A 505 1.09 9.19 -25.29
C ASP A 505 0.35 9.06 -26.64
N GLY A 506 -0.96 8.87 -26.58
CA GLY A 506 -1.83 8.70 -27.75
C GLY A 506 -1.65 7.37 -28.50
N LYS A 507 -0.88 6.42 -27.95
CA LYS A 507 -0.60 5.12 -28.57
C LYS A 507 -1.17 3.98 -27.74
N THR A 508 -1.91 3.09 -28.38
CA THR A 508 -2.29 1.82 -27.77
C THR A 508 -1.07 0.90 -27.74
N THR A 509 -0.76 0.38 -26.58
CA THR A 509 0.31 -0.58 -26.33
C THR A 509 -0.21 -1.74 -25.50
N ILE A 510 0.64 -2.70 -25.24
CA ILE A 510 0.37 -3.84 -24.37
C ILE A 510 1.29 -3.69 -23.16
N SER A 511 0.71 -3.80 -21.97
CA SER A 511 1.42 -3.75 -20.71
C SER A 511 1.05 -4.96 -19.85
N GLY A 512 1.59 -5.02 -18.66
CA GLY A 512 1.30 -6.07 -17.67
C GLY A 512 1.97 -5.73 -16.34
N GLY A 513 1.63 -6.50 -15.34
CA GLY A 513 2.13 -6.39 -13.99
C GLY A 513 1.09 -6.87 -12.98
N THR A 514 1.50 -7.12 -11.78
CA THR A 514 0.57 -7.21 -10.65
C THR A 514 -0.14 -5.88 -10.44
N SER A 515 0.46 -4.79 -10.94
CA SER A 515 -0.13 -3.46 -11.09
C SER A 515 -1.39 -3.42 -11.96
N ALA A 516 -1.51 -4.26 -12.97
CA ALA A 516 -2.75 -4.37 -13.76
C ALA A 516 -3.82 -5.20 -13.00
N ALA A 517 -3.40 -6.26 -12.32
CA ALA A 517 -4.30 -7.17 -11.59
C ALA A 517 -4.95 -6.49 -10.37
N THR A 518 -4.18 -5.73 -9.63
CA THR A 518 -4.60 -5.13 -8.35
C THR A 518 -5.78 -4.15 -8.50
N PRO A 519 -5.73 -3.15 -9.40
CA PRO A 519 -6.86 -2.23 -9.59
C PRO A 519 -8.10 -2.92 -10.14
N MET A 520 -7.96 -3.99 -10.92
CA MET A 520 -9.10 -4.77 -11.38
C MET A 520 -9.80 -5.51 -10.23
N PHE A 521 -9.04 -6.12 -9.31
CA PHE A 521 -9.65 -6.78 -8.15
C PHE A 521 -10.27 -5.76 -7.19
N ALA A 522 -9.58 -4.66 -6.93
CA ALA A 522 -10.10 -3.56 -6.14
C ALA A 522 -11.41 -2.99 -6.75
N ALA A 523 -11.48 -2.87 -8.07
CA ALA A 523 -12.68 -2.45 -8.79
C ALA A 523 -13.84 -3.45 -8.63
N MET A 524 -13.57 -4.75 -8.66
CA MET A 524 -14.58 -5.78 -8.38
C MET A 524 -15.13 -5.66 -6.96
N ILE A 525 -14.27 -5.49 -5.96
CA ILE A 525 -14.67 -5.33 -4.55
C ILE A 525 -15.47 -4.02 -4.36
N ASN A 526 -15.00 -2.92 -4.95
CA ASN A 526 -15.71 -1.64 -4.87
C ASN A 526 -17.12 -1.74 -5.47
N ARG A 527 -17.27 -2.46 -6.56
CA ARG A 527 -18.54 -2.70 -7.20
C ARG A 527 -19.49 -3.58 -6.38
N ILE A 528 -18.95 -4.59 -5.70
CA ILE A 528 -19.70 -5.40 -4.74
C ILE A 528 -20.15 -4.52 -3.55
N ASN A 529 -19.29 -3.61 -3.09
CA ASN A 529 -19.65 -2.64 -2.06
C ASN A 529 -20.78 -1.71 -2.50
N ASP A 530 -20.90 -1.33 -3.79
CA ASP A 530 -22.08 -0.60 -4.28
C ASP A 530 -23.37 -1.40 -4.06
N GLU A 531 -23.37 -2.68 -4.37
CA GLU A 531 -24.54 -3.54 -4.19
C GLU A 531 -24.90 -3.69 -2.70
N ARG A 532 -23.90 -3.87 -1.83
CA ARG A 532 -24.10 -3.96 -0.37
C ARG A 532 -24.68 -2.67 0.20
N LEU A 533 -24.10 -1.53 -0.14
CA LEU A 533 -24.56 -0.21 0.32
C LEU A 533 -25.99 0.12 -0.17
N LEU A 534 -26.31 -0.24 -1.41
CA LEU A 534 -27.65 -0.09 -1.95
C LEU A 534 -28.69 -1.01 -1.28
N ALA A 535 -28.24 -2.12 -0.72
CA ALA A 535 -29.03 -3.04 0.12
C ALA A 535 -29.07 -2.62 1.61
N GLY A 536 -28.50 -1.46 1.96
CA GLY A 536 -28.44 -0.96 3.34
C GLY A 536 -27.39 -1.64 4.23
N LYS A 537 -26.48 -2.42 3.64
CA LYS A 537 -25.38 -3.10 4.35
C LYS A 537 -24.13 -2.21 4.43
N LYS A 538 -23.18 -2.58 5.28
CA LYS A 538 -21.86 -1.96 5.35
C LYS A 538 -20.96 -2.42 4.18
N PRO A 539 -19.89 -1.67 3.82
CA PRO A 539 -18.82 -2.19 2.97
C PRO A 539 -18.25 -3.48 3.56
N ILE A 540 -17.56 -4.28 2.74
CA ILE A 540 -17.05 -5.57 3.20
C ILE A 540 -15.85 -5.48 4.15
N GLY A 541 -15.04 -4.41 4.06
CA GLY A 541 -13.86 -4.20 4.91
C GLY A 541 -12.70 -5.14 4.60
N PHE A 542 -12.00 -5.62 5.64
CA PHE A 542 -10.86 -6.51 5.50
C PHE A 542 -11.26 -7.87 4.92
N LEU A 543 -10.64 -8.26 3.81
CA LEU A 543 -11.10 -9.35 2.96
C LEU A 543 -10.53 -10.72 3.33
N ASN A 544 -9.26 -10.78 3.74
CA ASN A 544 -8.48 -12.03 3.70
C ASN A 544 -9.14 -13.18 4.46
N GLN A 545 -9.72 -12.91 5.63
CA GLN A 545 -10.37 -13.95 6.41
C GLN A 545 -11.49 -14.65 5.61
N ILE A 546 -12.32 -13.86 4.90
CA ILE A 546 -13.40 -14.39 4.06
C ILE A 546 -12.84 -15.15 2.86
N LEU A 547 -11.83 -14.59 2.18
CA LEU A 547 -11.25 -15.19 0.99
C LEU A 547 -10.64 -16.58 1.27
N TYR A 548 -9.94 -16.73 2.40
CA TYR A 548 -9.35 -18.01 2.81
C TYR A 548 -10.38 -19.05 3.28
N GLN A 549 -11.56 -18.61 3.70
CA GLN A 549 -12.67 -19.51 4.09
C GLN A 549 -13.48 -20.03 2.88
N HIS A 550 -13.41 -19.33 1.72
CA HIS A 550 -14.27 -19.57 0.56
C HIS A 550 -13.49 -19.86 -0.73
N PRO A 551 -12.71 -20.95 -0.81
CA PRO A 551 -11.96 -21.29 -2.02
C PRO A 551 -12.82 -21.53 -3.26
N GLU A 552 -14.10 -21.85 -3.11
CA GLU A 552 -15.05 -22.14 -4.20
C GLU A 552 -15.38 -20.91 -5.08
N VAL A 553 -15.12 -19.71 -4.59
CA VAL A 553 -15.33 -18.47 -5.35
C VAL A 553 -14.16 -18.15 -6.28
N PHE A 554 -13.11 -18.96 -6.26
CA PHE A 554 -11.92 -18.80 -7.09
C PHE A 554 -11.77 -19.91 -8.14
N THR A 555 -11.09 -19.60 -9.22
CA THR A 555 -10.50 -20.58 -10.14
C THR A 555 -9.11 -20.87 -9.62
N ASP A 556 -8.90 -22.11 -9.22
CA ASP A 556 -7.61 -22.58 -8.68
C ASP A 556 -6.56 -22.62 -9.81
N ILE A 557 -5.43 -21.94 -9.63
CA ILE A 557 -4.34 -21.85 -10.59
C ILE A 557 -3.28 -22.89 -10.22
N THR A 558 -3.15 -23.94 -11.01
CA THR A 558 -2.30 -25.08 -10.68
C THR A 558 -1.10 -25.28 -11.60
N GLN A 559 -0.83 -24.29 -12.48
CA GLN A 559 0.25 -24.37 -13.46
C GLN A 559 1.11 -23.11 -13.44
N GLY A 560 2.42 -23.30 -13.49
CA GLY A 560 3.43 -22.25 -13.51
C GLY A 560 4.25 -22.19 -12.23
N SER A 561 5.11 -21.18 -12.15
CA SER A 561 6.01 -20.91 -11.02
C SER A 561 6.42 -19.43 -11.03
N ASN A 562 7.05 -18.99 -9.94
CA ASN A 562 7.56 -17.62 -9.79
C ASN A 562 9.07 -17.60 -9.56
N PRO A 563 9.88 -17.92 -10.60
CA PRO A 563 11.33 -18.01 -10.49
C PRO A 563 11.98 -16.69 -10.03
N GLY A 564 13.16 -16.82 -9.49
CA GLY A 564 14.01 -15.70 -9.04
C GLY A 564 15.13 -16.21 -8.16
N CYS A 565 16.11 -15.37 -7.87
CA CYS A 565 17.24 -15.69 -7.01
C CYS A 565 17.98 -16.97 -7.43
N ASP A 566 18.18 -17.15 -8.74
CA ASP A 566 18.78 -18.35 -9.36
C ASP A 566 18.07 -19.66 -9.00
N THR A 567 16.77 -19.59 -8.73
CA THR A 567 15.91 -20.75 -8.41
C THR A 567 14.66 -20.79 -9.27
N ALA A 568 13.97 -21.94 -9.25
CA ALA A 568 12.65 -22.07 -9.88
C ALA A 568 11.52 -21.37 -9.09
N GLY A 569 11.82 -20.78 -7.93
CA GLY A 569 10.82 -20.21 -7.03
C GLY A 569 9.87 -21.25 -6.46
N PHE A 570 8.64 -20.84 -6.21
CA PHE A 570 7.56 -21.74 -5.81
C PHE A 570 6.76 -22.20 -7.03
N LYS A 571 6.07 -23.32 -6.90
CA LYS A 571 5.17 -23.85 -7.94
C LYS A 571 3.73 -23.51 -7.61
N ALA A 572 2.96 -23.16 -8.62
CA ALA A 572 1.51 -23.13 -8.52
C ALA A 572 0.98 -24.56 -8.30
N ALA A 573 0.06 -24.71 -7.38
CA ALA A 573 -0.44 -26.02 -6.94
C ALA A 573 -1.90 -25.92 -6.50
N LYS A 574 -2.53 -27.09 -6.29
CA LYS A 574 -3.92 -27.14 -5.82
C LYS A 574 -4.10 -26.46 -4.47
N GLY A 575 -5.11 -25.60 -4.40
CA GLY A 575 -5.42 -24.76 -3.25
C GLY A 575 -4.57 -23.50 -3.24
N TRP A 576 -4.35 -22.90 -2.07
CA TRP A 576 -3.47 -21.75 -1.97
C TRP A 576 -2.01 -22.11 -2.29
N ASP A 577 -1.33 -21.26 -3.02
CA ASP A 577 0.11 -21.35 -3.27
C ASP A 577 0.79 -19.96 -3.31
N PRO A 578 2.14 -19.89 -3.12
CA PRO A 578 2.86 -18.61 -3.08
C PRO A 578 3.15 -18.01 -4.47
N VAL A 579 2.38 -18.36 -5.50
CA VAL A 579 2.47 -17.82 -6.86
C VAL A 579 1.20 -17.09 -7.23
N SER A 580 0.04 -17.70 -6.92
CA SER A 580 -1.29 -17.25 -7.33
C SER A 580 -2.29 -17.10 -6.17
N GLY A 581 -1.85 -17.32 -4.92
CA GLY A 581 -2.75 -17.27 -3.76
C GLY A 581 -3.89 -18.30 -3.87
N MET A 582 -5.11 -17.88 -3.51
CA MET A 582 -6.33 -18.68 -3.66
C MET A 582 -6.77 -18.87 -5.12
N GLY A 583 -6.07 -18.24 -6.07
CA GLY A 583 -6.40 -18.24 -7.49
C GLY A 583 -7.17 -17.01 -7.95
N SER A 584 -7.80 -17.08 -9.12
CA SER A 584 -8.50 -15.95 -9.74
C SER A 584 -10.00 -15.94 -9.46
N PRO A 585 -10.62 -14.76 -9.22
CA PRO A 585 -12.00 -14.68 -8.77
C PRO A 585 -13.00 -15.08 -9.87
N LYS A 586 -13.98 -15.90 -9.51
CA LYS A 586 -15.21 -16.08 -10.27
C LYS A 586 -16.17 -14.97 -9.83
N TYR A 587 -16.13 -13.82 -10.50
CA TYR A 587 -16.84 -12.62 -10.05
C TYR A 587 -18.31 -12.87 -9.66
N PRO A 588 -19.14 -13.61 -10.43
CA PRO A 588 -20.52 -13.87 -10.02
C PRO A 588 -20.62 -14.57 -8.67
N LYS A 589 -19.76 -15.59 -8.41
CA LYS A 589 -19.77 -16.33 -7.15
C LYS A 589 -19.24 -15.47 -6.00
N LEU A 590 -18.15 -14.74 -6.22
CA LEU A 590 -17.59 -13.82 -5.23
C LEU A 590 -18.61 -12.73 -4.85
N ARG A 591 -19.27 -12.14 -5.85
CA ARG A 591 -20.34 -11.17 -5.66
C ARG A 591 -21.49 -11.75 -4.83
N ASP A 592 -22.00 -12.91 -5.23
CA ASP A 592 -23.15 -13.53 -4.56
C ASP A 592 -22.81 -13.87 -3.11
N LEU A 593 -21.60 -14.37 -2.85
CA LEU A 593 -21.09 -14.58 -1.49
C LEU A 593 -21.09 -13.27 -0.72
N LEU A 594 -20.29 -12.28 -1.17
CA LEU A 594 -20.06 -11.05 -0.40
C LEU A 594 -21.32 -10.21 -0.21
N VAL A 595 -22.24 -10.20 -1.17
CA VAL A 595 -23.52 -9.51 -1.04
C VAL A 595 -24.45 -10.26 -0.05
N SER A 596 -24.36 -11.59 0.05
CA SER A 596 -25.19 -12.37 0.97
C SER A 596 -24.83 -12.15 2.45
N LEU A 597 -23.55 -11.85 2.74
CA LEU A 597 -23.06 -11.64 4.12
C LEU A 597 -23.83 -10.50 4.81
N PRO A 598 -23.92 -10.50 6.14
CA PRO A 598 -24.64 -9.50 6.96
C PRO A 598 -24.28 -8.05 6.65
#